data_10961cae1f3c9e60dff5d2248cda4615
#
_entry.id   10961cae1f3c9e60dff5d2248cda4615
#
_cell.length_a   1.000
_cell.length_b   1.000
_cell.length_c   1.000
_cell.angle_alpha   90.00
_cell.angle_beta   90.00
_cell.angle_gamma   90.00
#
_symmetry.space_group_name_H-M   'P 1'
#
loop_
_entity.id
_entity.type
_entity.pdbx_description
1 polymer ?
#
loop_
_entity_poly.entity_id
_entity_poly.type
_entity_poly.pdbx_seq_one_letter_code
_entity_poly.pdbx_strand_id
1 'polypeptide(L)'
;MENPTTGNATGIKLTCGMSGILDIIFALVPIVYASIFVIGVVGNSMVVAIIYCYMKLKTVANIFVLNLAISDLTFLITLPMWATFTARGYHWPFGGFLCKASAGLAIFNLYTSIFFLVALSIDRYLAIVHPVQSRRFRTMVYARITCVLIWLFAFVLSLPTALTRDVLNIINFNRTVCGVLHQNIEESKSLTELLLAISLMKFLLGFLIPFIVIITCYCLIGRALLNARSIQKSSRSRDDEVLRMLAAAVLAFFLCWAPHQVFHLMQVFTQLIKVQNCPLLDIIDTAMPFTICIAYVNSCVNPIVYGFVGRNFRKNLVRLLHCSPSGAAGPHPSISSKMSALSFRVSEGLSLTSKSKASPDVK
;
A
#
# COMPACT_ATOMS: atom_id res chain seq x y z
N MET A 1 0.97 -42.71 -51.00
CA MET A 1 1.57 -41.36 -50.94
C MET A 1 0.44 -40.39 -50.59
N GLU A 2 0.16 -40.25 -49.35
CA GLU A 2 -0.83 -39.28 -48.81
C GLU A 2 -0.11 -38.35 -47.85
N ASN A 3 -0.18 -37.07 -48.13
CA ASN A 3 0.37 -35.99 -47.27
C ASN A 3 -0.47 -35.92 -46.01
N PRO A 4 0.13 -35.84 -44.84
CA PRO A 4 -0.60 -35.49 -43.63
C PRO A 4 -0.85 -34.00 -43.62
N THR A 5 -2.12 -33.62 -43.68
CA THR A 5 -2.65 -32.28 -43.43
C THR A 5 -2.20 -31.78 -42.06
N THR A 6 -1.47 -30.68 -42.07
CA THR A 6 -1.07 -29.88 -40.90
C THR A 6 -2.32 -29.34 -40.21
N GLY A 7 -2.73 -29.97 -39.12
CA GLY A 7 -3.70 -29.42 -38.18
C GLY A 7 -3.11 -28.20 -37.50
N ASN A 8 -3.76 -27.05 -37.67
CA ASN A 8 -3.47 -25.81 -36.94
C ASN A 8 -3.61 -26.03 -35.43
N ALA A 9 -2.48 -26.27 -34.76
CA ALA A 9 -2.38 -26.11 -33.34
C ALA A 9 -2.41 -24.60 -33.06
N THR A 10 -3.50 -24.10 -32.44
CA THR A 10 -3.57 -22.74 -31.87
C THR A 10 -2.46 -22.61 -30.83
N GLY A 11 -1.36 -22.03 -31.28
CA GLY A 11 -0.09 -22.02 -30.59
C GLY A 11 -0.12 -21.05 -29.40
N ILE A 12 0.29 -21.56 -28.26
CA ILE A 12 1.14 -20.77 -27.39
C ILE A 12 2.35 -20.42 -28.26
N LYS A 13 2.45 -19.14 -28.66
CA LYS A 13 3.61 -18.64 -29.39
C LYS A 13 4.84 -18.99 -28.55
N LEU A 14 5.64 -19.94 -29.02
CA LEU A 14 6.94 -20.20 -28.45
C LEU A 14 7.74 -18.91 -28.63
N THR A 15 8.11 -18.29 -27.53
CA THR A 15 8.94 -17.10 -27.51
C THR A 15 10.30 -17.44 -28.10
N CYS A 16 10.77 -16.61 -29.04
CA CYS A 16 12.06 -16.76 -29.69
C CYS A 16 13.19 -16.64 -28.66
N GLY A 17 13.75 -17.73 -28.17
CA GLY A 17 15.02 -17.71 -27.43
C GLY A 17 14.95 -17.66 -25.89
N MET A 18 13.81 -17.81 -25.23
CA MET A 18 13.62 -17.58 -23.78
C MET A 18 14.02 -18.73 -22.83
N SER A 19 14.61 -19.83 -23.27
CA SER A 19 14.81 -20.99 -22.37
C SER A 19 15.62 -20.68 -21.10
N GLY A 20 16.76 -19.98 -21.22
CA GLY A 20 17.62 -19.65 -20.08
C GLY A 20 17.00 -18.61 -19.10
N ILE A 21 16.16 -17.70 -19.61
CA ILE A 21 15.52 -16.67 -18.79
C ILE A 21 14.34 -17.27 -18.00
N LEU A 22 13.63 -18.25 -18.55
CA LEU A 22 12.55 -18.93 -17.86
C LEU A 22 13.03 -19.64 -16.59
N ASP A 23 14.20 -20.28 -16.63
CA ASP A 23 14.79 -20.92 -15.44
C ASP A 23 15.08 -19.91 -14.33
N ILE A 24 15.58 -18.72 -14.71
CA ILE A 24 15.79 -17.61 -13.76
C ILE A 24 14.45 -17.14 -13.17
N ILE A 25 13.41 -16.96 -13.99
CA ILE A 25 12.09 -16.54 -13.52
C ILE A 25 11.52 -17.57 -12.54
N PHE A 26 11.59 -18.86 -12.87
CA PHE A 26 11.04 -19.94 -12.03
C PHE A 26 11.80 -20.12 -10.71
N ALA A 27 13.07 -19.72 -10.65
CA ALA A 27 13.87 -19.74 -9.43
C ALA A 27 13.71 -18.44 -8.62
N LEU A 28 13.87 -17.27 -9.25
CA LEU A 28 13.97 -15.99 -8.55
C LEU A 28 12.61 -15.45 -8.08
N VAL A 29 11.59 -15.47 -8.95
CA VAL A 29 10.28 -14.88 -8.65
C VAL A 29 9.63 -15.52 -7.42
N PRO A 30 9.61 -16.85 -7.22
CA PRO A 30 9.08 -17.46 -6.01
C PRO A 30 9.81 -17.03 -4.73
N ILE A 31 11.13 -16.87 -4.80
CA ILE A 31 11.94 -16.38 -3.66
C ILE A 31 11.56 -14.95 -3.30
N VAL A 32 11.40 -14.09 -4.31
CA VAL A 32 10.95 -12.70 -4.11
C VAL A 32 9.55 -12.67 -3.50
N TYR A 33 8.60 -13.45 -4.00
CA TYR A 33 7.25 -13.51 -3.44
C TYR A 33 7.22 -14.02 -1.99
N ALA A 34 8.02 -15.04 -1.68
CA ALA A 34 8.16 -15.55 -0.31
C ALA A 34 8.76 -14.48 0.62
N SER A 35 9.77 -13.75 0.15
CA SER A 35 10.40 -12.66 0.91
C SER A 35 9.40 -11.51 1.17
N ILE A 36 8.65 -11.10 0.14
CA ILE A 36 7.60 -10.07 0.25
C ILE A 36 6.51 -10.54 1.25
N PHE A 37 6.11 -11.80 1.18
CA PHE A 37 5.12 -12.37 2.11
C PHE A 37 5.59 -12.26 3.56
N VAL A 38 6.79 -12.75 3.88
CA VAL A 38 7.32 -12.75 5.25
C VAL A 38 7.49 -11.33 5.77
N ILE A 39 8.21 -10.47 5.03
CA ILE A 39 8.49 -9.08 5.44
C ILE A 39 7.19 -8.28 5.55
N GLY A 40 6.30 -8.45 4.57
CA GLY A 40 5.05 -7.72 4.51
C GLY A 40 4.08 -8.12 5.62
N VAL A 41 3.91 -9.42 5.88
CA VAL A 41 3.02 -9.90 6.97
C VAL A 41 3.54 -9.43 8.32
N VAL A 42 4.83 -9.60 8.59
CA VAL A 42 5.43 -9.13 9.85
C VAL A 42 5.30 -7.62 9.99
N GLY A 43 5.69 -6.86 8.97
CA GLY A 43 5.66 -5.40 9.01
C GLY A 43 4.25 -4.82 9.19
N ASN A 44 3.28 -5.27 8.40
CA ASN A 44 1.91 -4.77 8.48
C ASN A 44 1.20 -5.23 9.77
N SER A 45 1.48 -6.45 10.26
CA SER A 45 0.99 -6.90 11.57
C SER A 45 1.53 -6.03 12.71
N MET A 46 2.81 -5.63 12.66
CA MET A 46 3.38 -4.67 13.61
C MET A 46 2.68 -3.30 13.52
N VAL A 47 2.38 -2.80 12.33
CA VAL A 47 1.61 -1.54 12.16
C VAL A 47 0.26 -1.64 12.82
N VAL A 48 -0.48 -2.71 12.59
CA VAL A 48 -1.79 -2.97 13.21
C VAL A 48 -1.66 -3.00 14.73
N ALA A 49 -0.70 -3.77 15.27
CA ALA A 49 -0.47 -3.89 16.72
C ALA A 49 -0.11 -2.55 17.36
N ILE A 50 0.80 -1.77 16.74
CA ILE A 50 1.21 -0.46 17.26
C ILE A 50 0.03 0.52 17.29
N ILE A 51 -0.77 0.58 16.22
CA ILE A 51 -1.92 1.48 16.17
C ILE A 51 -2.96 1.07 17.21
N TYR A 52 -3.25 -0.22 17.32
CA TYR A 52 -4.27 -0.73 18.25
C TYR A 52 -3.85 -0.56 19.72
N CYS A 53 -2.63 -0.99 20.07
CA CYS A 53 -2.17 -1.02 21.48
C CYS A 53 -1.69 0.35 22.00
N TYR A 54 -0.97 1.13 21.15
CA TYR A 54 -0.23 2.31 21.62
C TYR A 54 -0.74 3.64 21.07
N MET A 55 -1.03 3.72 19.76
CA MET A 55 -1.39 5.00 19.13
C MET A 55 -2.88 5.31 19.27
N LYS A 56 -3.71 4.26 19.37
CA LYS A 56 -5.18 4.32 19.37
C LYS A 56 -5.72 5.02 18.10
N LEU A 57 -6.99 4.84 17.80
CA LEU A 57 -7.67 5.47 16.66
C LEU A 57 -8.10 6.91 17.00
N LYS A 58 -7.13 7.76 17.41
CA LYS A 58 -7.41 9.16 17.80
C LYS A 58 -7.23 10.18 16.69
N THR A 59 -6.62 9.79 15.57
CA THR A 59 -6.38 10.69 14.43
C THR A 59 -6.91 10.06 13.16
N VAL A 60 -7.36 10.88 12.22
CA VAL A 60 -7.81 10.47 10.89
C VAL A 60 -6.71 9.67 10.18
N ALA A 61 -5.46 10.15 10.26
CA ALA A 61 -4.32 9.46 9.64
C ALA A 61 -4.12 8.03 10.19
N ASN A 62 -4.27 7.81 11.51
CA ASN A 62 -4.13 6.46 12.09
C ASN A 62 -5.20 5.50 11.55
N ILE A 63 -6.43 5.99 11.31
CA ILE A 63 -7.51 5.19 10.73
C ILE A 63 -7.12 4.75 9.31
N PHE A 64 -6.66 5.67 8.47
CA PHE A 64 -6.28 5.36 7.10
C PHE A 64 -5.05 4.45 7.03
N VAL A 65 -4.01 4.69 7.85
CA VAL A 65 -2.82 3.83 7.92
C VAL A 65 -3.17 2.42 8.40
N LEU A 66 -4.09 2.28 9.36
CA LEU A 66 -4.57 0.97 9.80
C LEU A 66 -5.26 0.22 8.66
N ASN A 67 -6.16 0.88 7.93
CA ASN A 67 -6.88 0.27 6.82
C ASN A 67 -5.95 -0.09 5.66
N LEU A 68 -4.92 0.73 5.40
CA LEU A 68 -3.88 0.43 4.43
C LEU A 68 -3.11 -0.84 4.82
N ALA A 69 -2.71 -0.98 6.08
CA ALA A 69 -2.02 -2.18 6.57
C ALA A 69 -2.91 -3.44 6.49
N ILE A 70 -4.22 -3.31 6.79
CA ILE A 70 -5.17 -4.42 6.64
C ILE A 70 -5.32 -4.81 5.17
N SER A 71 -5.41 -3.85 4.25
CA SER A 71 -5.46 -4.10 2.81
C SER A 71 -4.20 -4.84 2.32
N ASP A 72 -3.02 -4.40 2.76
CA ASP A 72 -1.76 -5.08 2.42
C ASP A 72 -1.76 -6.53 2.93
N LEU A 73 -2.22 -6.79 4.15
CA LEU A 73 -2.33 -8.15 4.70
C LEU A 73 -3.29 -9.03 3.88
N THR A 74 -4.43 -8.52 3.42
CA THR A 74 -5.38 -9.30 2.59
C THR A 74 -4.80 -9.73 1.25
N PHE A 75 -3.91 -8.92 0.67
CA PHE A 75 -3.18 -9.28 -0.55
C PHE A 75 -2.04 -10.27 -0.25
N LEU A 76 -1.23 -9.99 0.77
CA LEU A 76 -0.04 -10.77 1.09
C LEU A 76 -0.33 -12.25 1.32
N ILE A 77 -1.49 -12.62 1.89
CA ILE A 77 -1.90 -14.01 2.06
C ILE A 77 -2.05 -14.78 0.73
N THR A 78 -2.16 -14.09 -0.40
CA THR A 78 -2.25 -14.72 -1.73
C THR A 78 -0.88 -15.04 -2.33
N LEU A 79 0.21 -14.42 -1.87
CA LEU A 79 1.54 -14.56 -2.44
C LEU A 79 2.11 -15.99 -2.39
N PRO A 80 1.89 -16.82 -1.35
CA PRO A 80 2.33 -18.21 -1.37
C PRO A 80 1.75 -19.01 -2.53
N MET A 81 0.50 -18.72 -2.96
CA MET A 81 -0.12 -19.36 -4.11
C MET A 81 0.56 -18.93 -5.42
N TRP A 82 0.86 -17.64 -5.59
CA TRP A 82 1.57 -17.13 -6.76
C TRP A 82 3.03 -17.62 -6.81
N ALA A 83 3.69 -17.73 -5.65
CA ALA A 83 5.03 -18.33 -5.56
C ALA A 83 5.02 -19.81 -6.00
N THR A 84 4.06 -20.60 -5.51
CA THR A 84 3.89 -22.00 -5.90
C THR A 84 3.56 -22.15 -7.39
N PHE A 85 2.68 -21.30 -7.92
CA PHE A 85 2.33 -21.24 -9.33
C PHE A 85 3.56 -21.03 -10.22
N THR A 86 4.39 -20.04 -9.89
CA THR A 86 5.61 -19.74 -10.66
C THR A 86 6.66 -20.84 -10.49
N ALA A 87 6.92 -21.31 -9.26
CA ALA A 87 7.88 -22.37 -8.98
C ALA A 87 7.57 -23.70 -9.71
N ARG A 88 6.29 -23.94 -10.01
CA ARG A 88 5.82 -25.13 -10.75
C ARG A 88 5.74 -24.90 -12.26
N GLY A 89 6.43 -23.90 -12.81
CA GLY A 89 6.39 -23.59 -14.23
C GLY A 89 5.00 -23.17 -14.70
N TYR A 90 4.36 -22.27 -13.94
CA TYR A 90 3.00 -21.78 -14.16
C TYR A 90 1.90 -22.83 -14.07
N HIS A 91 2.08 -23.89 -13.24
CA HIS A 91 1.03 -24.81 -12.92
C HIS A 91 0.23 -24.36 -11.69
N TRP A 92 -1.11 -24.21 -11.84
CA TRP A 92 -2.04 -23.74 -10.81
C TRP A 92 -2.85 -24.89 -10.20
N PRO A 93 -2.52 -25.38 -9.00
CA PRO A 93 -3.21 -26.52 -8.39
C PRO A 93 -4.39 -26.14 -7.49
N PHE A 94 -4.70 -24.84 -7.33
CA PHE A 94 -5.60 -24.36 -6.27
C PHE A 94 -7.06 -24.19 -6.69
N GLY A 95 -7.42 -24.53 -7.94
CA GLY A 95 -8.79 -24.45 -8.47
C GLY A 95 -9.22 -23.03 -8.88
N GLY A 96 -10.42 -22.95 -9.51
CA GLY A 96 -10.91 -21.71 -10.14
C GLY A 96 -11.25 -20.61 -9.15
N PHE A 97 -11.84 -20.95 -8.00
CA PHE A 97 -12.20 -19.95 -6.99
C PHE A 97 -10.97 -19.17 -6.50
N LEU A 98 -9.90 -19.85 -6.11
CA LEU A 98 -8.68 -19.20 -5.63
C LEU A 98 -7.92 -18.47 -6.75
N CYS A 99 -8.04 -18.90 -8.00
CA CYS A 99 -7.53 -18.16 -9.16
C CYS A 99 -8.22 -16.78 -9.27
N LYS A 100 -9.55 -16.76 -9.27
CA LYS A 100 -10.36 -15.54 -9.32
C LYS A 100 -10.13 -14.65 -8.12
N ALA A 101 -10.18 -15.21 -6.92
CA ALA A 101 -10.03 -14.49 -5.67
C ALA A 101 -8.63 -13.87 -5.52
N SER A 102 -7.55 -14.62 -5.79
CA SER A 102 -6.19 -14.10 -5.64
C SER A 102 -5.87 -13.00 -6.66
N ALA A 103 -6.34 -13.14 -7.91
CA ALA A 103 -6.19 -12.09 -8.91
C ALA A 103 -7.03 -10.84 -8.56
N GLY A 104 -8.26 -11.03 -8.09
CA GLY A 104 -9.12 -9.94 -7.61
C GLY A 104 -8.52 -9.22 -6.42
N LEU A 105 -7.99 -9.93 -5.41
CA LEU A 105 -7.36 -9.36 -4.22
C LEU A 105 -6.10 -8.53 -4.56
N ALA A 106 -5.32 -8.94 -5.56
CA ALA A 106 -4.17 -8.16 -6.01
C ALA A 106 -4.58 -6.79 -6.56
N ILE A 107 -5.63 -6.73 -7.39
CA ILE A 107 -6.16 -5.48 -7.94
C ILE A 107 -6.92 -4.67 -6.88
N PHE A 108 -7.62 -5.34 -5.97
CA PHE A 108 -8.24 -4.71 -4.82
C PHE A 108 -7.23 -4.00 -3.92
N ASN A 109 -6.07 -4.62 -3.64
CA ASN A 109 -4.98 -3.99 -2.90
C ASN A 109 -4.39 -2.80 -3.67
N LEU A 110 -4.21 -2.87 -4.98
CA LEU A 110 -3.79 -1.73 -5.80
C LEU A 110 -4.70 -0.51 -5.55
N TYR A 111 -6.01 -0.69 -5.70
CA TYR A 111 -6.97 0.42 -5.56
C TYR A 111 -7.09 0.92 -4.12
N THR A 112 -7.20 0.02 -3.15
CA THR A 112 -7.30 0.43 -1.73
C THR A 112 -6.04 1.18 -1.29
N SER A 113 -4.86 0.71 -1.65
CA SER A 113 -3.59 1.34 -1.28
C SER A 113 -3.50 2.76 -1.84
N ILE A 114 -3.75 2.95 -3.14
CA ILE A 114 -3.64 4.29 -3.72
C ILE A 114 -4.73 5.23 -3.22
N PHE A 115 -5.97 4.76 -3.02
CA PHE A 115 -7.05 5.60 -2.52
C PHE A 115 -6.84 6.01 -1.06
N PHE A 116 -6.27 5.14 -0.21
CA PHE A 116 -5.86 5.54 1.13
C PHE A 116 -4.71 6.53 1.13
N LEU A 117 -3.74 6.43 0.21
CA LEU A 117 -2.68 7.43 0.04
C LEU A 117 -3.24 8.77 -0.46
N VAL A 118 -4.22 8.77 -1.36
CA VAL A 118 -4.96 9.97 -1.79
C VAL A 118 -5.69 10.60 -0.60
N ALA A 119 -6.45 9.81 0.16
CA ALA A 119 -7.18 10.29 1.33
C ALA A 119 -6.24 10.89 2.40
N LEU A 120 -5.08 10.26 2.64
CA LEU A 120 -4.04 10.77 3.52
C LEU A 120 -3.44 12.08 3.00
N SER A 121 -3.21 12.21 1.70
CA SER A 121 -2.67 13.42 1.07
C SER A 121 -3.66 14.59 1.16
N ILE A 122 -4.94 14.32 0.93
CA ILE A 122 -6.03 15.31 1.10
C ILE A 122 -6.16 15.70 2.59
N ASP A 123 -6.11 14.73 3.53
CA ASP A 123 -6.15 15.05 4.97
C ASP A 123 -5.00 15.98 5.38
N ARG A 124 -3.79 15.75 4.87
CA ARG A 124 -2.64 16.63 5.14
C ARG A 124 -2.80 18.00 4.49
N TYR A 125 -3.26 18.05 3.25
CA TYR A 125 -3.57 19.31 2.57
C TYR A 125 -4.56 20.15 3.39
N LEU A 126 -5.67 19.57 3.79
CA LEU A 126 -6.70 20.24 4.60
C LEU A 126 -6.15 20.68 5.97
N ALA A 127 -5.31 19.86 6.60
CA ALA A 127 -4.73 20.16 7.89
C ALA A 127 -3.78 21.35 7.87
N ILE A 128 -3.00 21.48 6.80
CA ILE A 128 -1.90 22.45 6.70
C ILE A 128 -2.37 23.75 6.02
N VAL A 129 -3.13 23.64 4.94
CA VAL A 129 -3.55 24.81 4.14
C VAL A 129 -4.83 25.45 4.67
N HIS A 130 -5.76 24.65 5.18
CA HIS A 130 -7.07 25.12 5.67
C HIS A 130 -7.37 24.67 7.11
N PRO A 131 -6.53 25.00 8.11
CA PRO A 131 -6.61 24.43 9.46
C PRO A 131 -7.90 24.75 10.21
N VAL A 132 -8.48 25.91 10.02
CA VAL A 132 -9.71 26.34 10.69
C VAL A 132 -10.94 25.71 10.03
N GLN A 133 -11.04 25.82 8.71
CA GLN A 133 -12.19 25.32 7.95
C GLN A 133 -12.27 23.78 7.98
N SER A 134 -11.12 23.11 7.97
CA SER A 134 -11.05 21.66 7.92
C SER A 134 -11.50 20.97 9.21
N ARG A 135 -11.49 21.65 10.37
CA ARG A 135 -11.93 21.07 11.66
C ARG A 135 -13.32 20.47 11.59
N ARG A 136 -14.20 21.06 10.76
CA ARG A 136 -15.59 20.60 10.57
C ARG A 136 -15.64 19.27 9.81
N PHE A 137 -14.74 19.04 8.85
CA PHE A 137 -14.72 17.86 7.98
C PHE A 137 -13.76 16.77 8.47
N ARG A 138 -12.71 17.12 9.21
CA ARG A 138 -11.72 16.15 9.71
C ARG A 138 -12.17 15.48 11.02
N THR A 139 -13.34 14.85 10.99
CA THR A 139 -13.88 14.09 12.13
C THR A 139 -13.63 12.59 11.96
N MET A 140 -13.65 11.85 13.07
CA MET A 140 -13.51 10.38 13.04
C MET A 140 -14.66 9.70 12.28
N VAL A 141 -15.84 10.32 12.26
CA VAL A 141 -17.01 9.81 11.52
C VAL A 141 -16.75 9.87 10.01
N TYR A 142 -16.32 11.04 9.51
CA TYR A 142 -15.98 11.18 8.08
C TYR A 142 -14.83 10.24 7.68
N ALA A 143 -13.80 10.08 8.54
CA ALA A 143 -12.72 9.14 8.25
C ALA A 143 -13.22 7.69 8.11
N ARG A 144 -14.11 7.24 8.98
CA ARG A 144 -14.72 5.90 8.90
C ARG A 144 -15.58 5.73 7.66
N ILE A 145 -16.42 6.72 7.35
CA ILE A 145 -17.26 6.71 6.12
C ILE A 145 -16.34 6.63 4.88
N THR A 146 -15.29 7.45 4.83
CA THR A 146 -14.31 7.42 3.73
C THR A 146 -13.66 6.03 3.60
N CYS A 147 -13.30 5.37 4.71
CA CYS A 147 -12.79 4.01 4.66
C CYS A 147 -13.80 3.05 4.01
N VAL A 148 -15.04 3.05 4.46
CA VAL A 148 -16.10 2.19 3.91
C VAL A 148 -16.26 2.44 2.41
N LEU A 149 -16.32 3.69 2.00
CA LEU A 149 -16.44 4.06 0.57
C LEU A 149 -15.24 3.59 -0.24
N ILE A 150 -14.00 3.72 0.28
CA ILE A 150 -12.80 3.23 -0.39
C ILE A 150 -12.86 1.71 -0.55
N TRP A 151 -13.22 0.96 0.50
CA TRP A 151 -13.32 -0.49 0.45
C TRP A 151 -14.37 -0.95 -0.58
N LEU A 152 -15.56 -0.36 -0.56
CA LEU A 152 -16.63 -0.69 -1.51
C LEU A 152 -16.24 -0.33 -2.95
N PHE A 153 -15.67 0.84 -3.18
CA PHE A 153 -15.28 1.29 -4.52
C PHE A 153 -14.13 0.43 -5.07
N ALA A 154 -13.11 0.15 -4.29
CA ALA A 154 -12.03 -0.74 -4.68
C ALA A 154 -12.52 -2.16 -4.97
N PHE A 155 -13.49 -2.68 -4.19
CA PHE A 155 -14.11 -3.97 -4.44
C PHE A 155 -14.79 -4.01 -5.81
N VAL A 156 -15.65 -3.03 -6.11
CA VAL A 156 -16.35 -2.94 -7.40
C VAL A 156 -15.35 -2.87 -8.55
N LEU A 157 -14.28 -2.05 -8.43
CA LEU A 157 -13.26 -1.91 -9.46
C LEU A 157 -12.39 -3.17 -9.65
N SER A 158 -12.30 -4.04 -8.65
CA SER A 158 -11.56 -5.30 -8.75
C SER A 158 -12.36 -6.46 -9.36
N LEU A 159 -13.69 -6.39 -9.31
CA LEU A 159 -14.58 -7.43 -9.83
C LEU A 159 -14.33 -7.79 -11.31
N PRO A 160 -14.19 -6.85 -12.25
CA PRO A 160 -13.95 -7.20 -13.65
C PRO A 160 -12.70 -8.07 -13.83
N THR A 161 -11.63 -7.78 -13.09
CA THR A 161 -10.40 -8.60 -13.14
C THR A 161 -10.63 -9.99 -12.53
N ALA A 162 -11.35 -10.09 -11.41
CA ALA A 162 -11.66 -11.37 -10.79
C ALA A 162 -12.55 -12.25 -11.70
N LEU A 163 -13.54 -11.67 -12.34
CA LEU A 163 -14.50 -12.38 -13.19
C LEU A 163 -13.89 -12.83 -14.52
N THR A 164 -12.91 -12.11 -15.06
CA THR A 164 -12.21 -12.46 -16.30
C THR A 164 -11.11 -13.50 -16.13
N ARG A 165 -10.83 -13.95 -14.90
CA ARG A 165 -9.85 -15.01 -14.60
C ARG A 165 -10.52 -16.37 -14.44
N ASP A 166 -9.84 -17.42 -14.91
CA ASP A 166 -10.24 -18.81 -14.63
C ASP A 166 -9.05 -19.75 -14.75
N VAL A 167 -9.28 -21.02 -14.41
CA VAL A 167 -8.32 -22.10 -14.61
C VAL A 167 -8.49 -22.67 -16.02
N LEU A 168 -7.43 -22.55 -16.81
CA LEU A 168 -7.36 -23.06 -18.17
C LEU A 168 -6.56 -24.36 -18.19
N ASN A 169 -7.12 -25.41 -18.80
CA ASN A 169 -6.43 -26.67 -18.99
C ASN A 169 -5.65 -26.66 -20.30
N ILE A 170 -4.34 -26.76 -20.23
CA ILE A 170 -3.48 -26.87 -21.40
C ILE A 170 -3.31 -28.35 -21.72
N ILE A 171 -4.14 -28.88 -22.63
CA ILE A 171 -4.27 -30.30 -22.93
C ILE A 171 -2.92 -30.92 -23.33
N ASN A 172 -2.12 -30.22 -24.14
CA ASN A 172 -0.83 -30.71 -24.67
C ASN A 172 0.23 -30.93 -23.57
N PHE A 173 0.12 -30.29 -22.40
CA PHE A 173 1.10 -30.35 -21.32
C PHE A 173 0.53 -30.94 -20.02
N ASN A 174 -0.73 -31.39 -20.02
CA ASN A 174 -1.44 -31.85 -18.82
C ASN A 174 -1.25 -30.88 -17.62
N ARG A 175 -1.35 -29.56 -17.87
CA ARG A 175 -1.16 -28.49 -16.89
C ARG A 175 -2.36 -27.58 -16.83
N THR A 176 -2.65 -27.10 -15.63
CA THR A 176 -3.66 -26.09 -15.37
C THR A 176 -2.98 -24.74 -15.12
N VAL A 177 -3.47 -23.68 -15.73
CA VAL A 177 -2.93 -22.31 -15.59
C VAL A 177 -4.02 -21.36 -15.11
N CYS A 178 -3.73 -20.51 -14.13
CA CYS A 178 -4.61 -19.42 -13.76
C CYS A 178 -4.37 -18.24 -14.72
N GLY A 179 -5.26 -18.07 -15.67
CA GLY A 179 -5.14 -17.10 -16.76
C GLY A 179 -6.40 -16.29 -17.00
N VAL A 180 -6.34 -15.41 -17.99
CA VAL A 180 -7.53 -14.70 -18.49
C VAL A 180 -8.33 -15.70 -19.33
N LEU A 181 -9.65 -15.69 -19.16
CA LEU A 181 -10.57 -16.54 -19.92
C LEU A 181 -10.41 -16.26 -21.41
N HIS A 182 -9.71 -17.14 -22.11
CA HIS A 182 -9.31 -16.94 -23.51
C HIS A 182 -9.75 -18.14 -24.39
N GLN A 183 -10.81 -18.84 -23.99
CA GLN A 183 -11.31 -19.96 -24.79
C GLN A 183 -12.04 -19.45 -26.04
N ASN A 184 -11.47 -19.76 -27.18
CA ASN A 184 -12.07 -19.61 -28.54
C ASN A 184 -12.29 -18.17 -29.02
N ILE A 185 -11.33 -17.26 -28.78
CA ILE A 185 -11.52 -15.81 -29.03
C ILE A 185 -10.68 -15.31 -30.20
N GLU A 186 -10.48 -16.09 -31.22
CA GLU A 186 -10.05 -15.50 -32.51
C GLU A 186 -11.13 -14.58 -33.11
N GLU A 187 -12.37 -14.62 -32.61
CA GLU A 187 -13.49 -13.83 -33.13
C GLU A 187 -14.21 -12.90 -32.14
N SER A 188 -13.95 -12.91 -30.82
CA SER A 188 -14.70 -12.05 -29.91
C SER A 188 -14.05 -10.68 -29.70
N LYS A 189 -14.36 -9.75 -30.63
CA LYS A 189 -14.05 -8.31 -30.50
C LYS A 189 -14.48 -7.75 -29.13
N SER A 190 -15.62 -8.19 -28.61
CA SER A 190 -16.17 -7.76 -27.32
C SER A 190 -15.25 -8.05 -26.12
N LEU A 191 -14.55 -9.19 -26.07
CA LEU A 191 -13.67 -9.49 -24.94
C LEU A 191 -12.36 -8.69 -25.03
N THR A 192 -11.82 -8.47 -26.21
CA THR A 192 -10.66 -7.60 -26.40
C THR A 192 -10.95 -6.18 -25.94
N GLU A 193 -12.12 -5.65 -26.28
CA GLU A 193 -12.59 -4.34 -25.80
C GLU A 193 -12.76 -4.30 -24.28
N LEU A 194 -13.29 -5.36 -23.67
CA LEU A 194 -13.41 -5.48 -22.21
C LEU A 194 -12.05 -5.49 -21.52
N LEU A 195 -11.08 -6.28 -22.01
CA LEU A 195 -9.73 -6.35 -21.44
C LEU A 195 -8.99 -5.02 -21.59
N LEU A 196 -9.17 -4.34 -22.71
CA LEU A 196 -8.65 -2.98 -22.92
C LEU A 196 -9.28 -2.01 -21.92
N ALA A 197 -10.60 -2.02 -21.74
CA ALA A 197 -11.29 -1.18 -20.77
C ALA A 197 -10.82 -1.43 -19.34
N ILE A 198 -10.65 -2.69 -18.92
CA ILE A 198 -10.10 -3.06 -17.61
C ILE A 198 -8.68 -2.52 -17.45
N SER A 199 -7.85 -2.61 -18.47
CA SER A 199 -6.46 -2.15 -18.43
C SER A 199 -6.37 -0.63 -18.35
N LEU A 200 -7.18 0.08 -19.13
CA LEU A 200 -7.29 1.55 -19.08
C LEU A 200 -7.83 2.01 -17.72
N MET A 201 -8.84 1.34 -17.19
CA MET A 201 -9.39 1.65 -15.86
C MET A 201 -8.32 1.48 -14.76
N LYS A 202 -7.52 0.39 -14.80
CA LYS A 202 -6.40 0.20 -13.87
C LYS A 202 -5.36 1.30 -13.99
N PHE A 203 -5.01 1.70 -15.20
CA PHE A 203 -4.05 2.78 -15.42
C PHE A 203 -4.59 4.14 -14.98
N LEU A 204 -5.82 4.50 -15.38
CA LEU A 204 -6.39 5.81 -15.08
C LEU A 204 -6.72 5.97 -13.59
N LEU A 205 -7.50 5.03 -13.02
CA LEU A 205 -7.98 5.11 -11.63
C LEU A 205 -6.97 4.57 -10.61
N GLY A 206 -6.14 3.61 -11.00
CA GLY A 206 -5.12 3.02 -10.12
C GLY A 206 -3.78 3.74 -10.14
N PHE A 207 -3.53 4.66 -11.09
CA PHE A 207 -2.24 5.30 -11.23
C PHE A 207 -2.33 6.79 -11.61
N LEU A 208 -2.83 7.14 -12.80
CA LEU A 208 -2.70 8.49 -13.36
C LEU A 208 -3.50 9.55 -12.59
N ILE A 209 -4.80 9.33 -12.38
CA ILE A 209 -5.67 10.30 -11.68
C ILE A 209 -5.21 10.49 -10.22
N PRO A 210 -4.96 9.42 -9.43
CA PRO A 210 -4.36 9.54 -8.11
C PRO A 210 -3.05 10.32 -8.10
N PHE A 211 -2.16 10.07 -9.07
CA PHE A 211 -0.90 10.79 -9.21
C PHE A 211 -1.12 12.30 -9.32
N ILE A 212 -2.01 12.73 -10.21
CA ILE A 212 -2.32 14.15 -10.41
C ILE A 212 -2.89 14.76 -9.12
N VAL A 213 -3.83 14.09 -8.45
CA VAL A 213 -4.44 14.58 -7.20
C VAL A 213 -3.38 14.75 -6.10
N ILE A 214 -2.53 13.74 -5.92
CA ILE A 214 -1.48 13.74 -4.89
C ILE A 214 -0.46 14.85 -5.16
N ILE A 215 0.05 14.96 -6.38
CA ILE A 215 1.01 16.02 -6.77
C ILE A 215 0.39 17.40 -6.52
N THR A 216 -0.88 17.59 -6.90
CA THR A 216 -1.60 18.85 -6.64
C THR A 216 -1.64 19.17 -5.14
N CYS A 217 -2.00 18.20 -4.29
CA CYS A 217 -2.01 18.37 -2.83
C CYS A 217 -0.63 18.79 -2.29
N TYR A 218 0.44 18.10 -2.70
CA TYR A 218 1.80 18.42 -2.24
C TYR A 218 2.34 19.76 -2.78
N CYS A 219 2.00 20.12 -4.00
CA CYS A 219 2.35 21.45 -4.55
C CYS A 219 1.66 22.56 -3.76
N LEU A 220 0.37 22.41 -3.43
CA LEU A 220 -0.36 23.40 -2.64
C LEU A 220 0.15 23.48 -1.20
N ILE A 221 0.48 22.34 -0.57
CA ILE A 221 1.13 22.31 0.74
C ILE A 221 2.48 23.03 0.68
N GLY A 222 3.30 22.75 -0.32
CA GLY A 222 4.60 23.39 -0.50
C GLY A 222 4.49 24.90 -0.62
N ARG A 223 3.57 25.40 -1.45
CA ARG A 223 3.29 26.84 -1.59
C ARG A 223 2.87 27.48 -0.26
N ALA A 224 1.96 26.84 0.49
CA ALA A 224 1.49 27.33 1.78
C ALA A 224 2.63 27.40 2.81
N LEU A 225 3.51 26.37 2.84
CA LEU A 225 4.66 26.33 3.74
C LEU A 225 5.72 27.38 3.41
N LEU A 226 5.97 27.68 2.14
CA LEU A 226 6.87 28.73 1.71
C LEU A 226 6.36 30.11 2.13
N ASN A 227 5.07 30.36 1.96
CA ASN A 227 4.45 31.65 2.34
C ASN A 227 4.37 31.82 3.87
N ALA A 228 4.24 30.76 4.66
CA ALA A 228 4.14 30.80 6.11
C ALA A 228 5.50 30.86 6.83
N ARG A 229 6.63 30.91 6.14
CA ARG A 229 7.99 30.87 6.73
C ARG A 229 8.29 32.04 7.68
N SER A 230 7.48 33.09 7.70
CA SER A 230 7.74 34.30 8.51
C SER A 230 7.15 34.27 9.93
N ILE A 231 6.22 33.36 10.30
CA ILE A 231 5.37 33.63 11.48
C ILE A 231 5.36 32.58 12.59
N GLN A 232 5.72 31.29 12.38
CA GLN A 232 5.50 30.33 13.49
C GLN A 232 6.42 29.10 13.51
N LYS A 233 7.36 29.02 14.46
CA LYS A 233 8.35 27.93 14.63
C LYS A 233 7.90 26.74 15.51
N SER A 234 6.90 26.84 16.37
CA SER A 234 6.72 25.90 17.49
C SER A 234 5.79 24.71 17.27
N SER A 235 4.75 24.82 16.43
CA SER A 235 3.79 23.70 16.19
C SER A 235 4.21 22.78 15.04
N ARG A 236 5.21 23.14 14.27
CA ARG A 236 5.58 22.61 12.94
C ARG A 236 6.22 21.24 12.95
N SER A 237 6.90 20.83 14.02
CA SER A 237 7.75 19.63 14.01
C SER A 237 6.99 18.30 13.83
N ARG A 238 5.78 18.17 14.36
CA ARG A 238 4.99 16.94 14.30
C ARG A 238 4.26 16.76 12.96
N ASP A 239 3.74 17.85 12.40
CA ASP A 239 3.06 17.82 11.11
C ASP A 239 4.05 17.62 9.97
N ASP A 240 5.27 18.16 10.08
CA ASP A 240 6.37 17.93 9.14
C ASP A 240 6.84 16.46 9.12
N GLU A 241 6.83 15.77 10.26
CA GLU A 241 7.18 14.34 10.35
C GLU A 241 6.16 13.49 9.62
N VAL A 242 4.87 13.71 9.87
CA VAL A 242 3.78 12.96 9.20
C VAL A 242 3.78 13.26 7.71
N LEU A 243 3.99 14.51 7.30
CA LEU A 243 4.06 14.90 5.89
C LEU A 243 5.20 14.18 5.16
N ARG A 244 6.41 14.13 5.75
CA ARG A 244 7.56 13.41 5.17
C ARG A 244 7.31 11.92 5.07
N MET A 245 6.71 11.31 6.09
CA MET A 245 6.37 9.88 6.10
C MET A 245 5.39 9.54 4.97
N LEU A 246 4.36 10.35 4.79
CA LEU A 246 3.37 10.15 3.73
C LEU A 246 3.96 10.43 2.33
N ALA A 247 4.78 11.47 2.19
CA ALA A 247 5.46 11.75 0.92
C ALA A 247 6.38 10.59 0.50
N ALA A 248 7.10 9.99 1.46
CA ALA A 248 7.94 8.82 1.19
C ALA A 248 7.10 7.59 0.79
N ALA A 249 5.95 7.33 1.45
CA ALA A 249 5.05 6.24 1.09
C ALA A 249 4.44 6.42 -0.32
N VAL A 250 4.04 7.65 -0.66
CA VAL A 250 3.53 8.01 -1.99
C VAL A 250 4.61 7.82 -3.06
N LEU A 251 5.80 8.33 -2.81
CA LEU A 251 6.92 8.18 -3.74
C LEU A 251 7.23 6.70 -3.99
N ALA A 252 7.28 5.92 -2.91
CA ALA A 252 7.51 4.48 -2.99
C ALA A 252 6.41 3.77 -3.80
N PHE A 253 5.13 4.12 -3.61
CA PHE A 253 4.03 3.58 -4.40
C PHE A 253 4.27 3.80 -5.90
N PHE A 254 4.53 5.03 -6.31
CA PHE A 254 4.72 5.32 -7.73
C PHE A 254 5.98 4.69 -8.31
N LEU A 255 7.08 4.65 -7.57
CA LEU A 255 8.31 3.97 -8.00
C LEU A 255 8.10 2.45 -8.14
N CYS A 256 7.32 1.83 -7.26
CA CYS A 256 7.03 0.40 -7.34
C CYS A 256 6.08 0.07 -8.50
N TRP A 257 5.02 0.87 -8.71
CA TRP A 257 4.01 0.56 -9.71
C TRP A 257 4.32 1.07 -11.11
N ALA A 258 5.11 2.14 -11.28
CA ALA A 258 5.39 2.73 -12.58
C ALA A 258 5.99 1.75 -13.61
N PRO A 259 7.01 0.93 -13.28
CA PRO A 259 7.55 -0.02 -14.24
C PRO A 259 6.48 -1.00 -14.75
N HIS A 260 5.68 -1.56 -13.84
CA HIS A 260 4.62 -2.49 -14.21
C HIS A 260 3.55 -1.82 -15.08
N GLN A 261 3.14 -0.59 -14.79
CA GLN A 261 2.16 0.14 -15.59
C GLN A 261 2.65 0.42 -17.01
N VAL A 262 3.93 0.79 -17.16
CA VAL A 262 4.54 1.03 -18.48
C VAL A 262 4.53 -0.25 -19.31
N PHE A 263 5.06 -1.36 -18.80
CA PHE A 263 5.12 -2.62 -19.54
C PHE A 263 3.74 -3.21 -19.81
N HIS A 264 2.80 -3.07 -18.86
CA HIS A 264 1.41 -3.50 -19.06
C HIS A 264 0.71 -2.71 -20.17
N LEU A 265 0.89 -1.38 -20.23
CA LEU A 265 0.35 -0.57 -21.31
C LEU A 265 1.01 -0.93 -22.67
N MET A 266 2.32 -1.15 -22.69
CA MET A 266 3.01 -1.62 -23.89
C MET A 266 2.44 -2.95 -24.38
N GLN A 267 2.21 -3.91 -23.47
CA GLN A 267 1.60 -5.20 -23.79
C GLN A 267 0.19 -5.04 -24.39
N VAL A 268 -0.66 -4.22 -23.75
CA VAL A 268 -2.01 -3.95 -24.27
C VAL A 268 -1.97 -3.28 -25.65
N PHE A 269 -1.08 -2.30 -25.81
CA PHE A 269 -0.93 -1.58 -27.07
C PHE A 269 -0.43 -2.49 -28.21
N THR A 270 0.57 -3.33 -27.95
CA THR A 270 1.09 -4.28 -28.95
C THR A 270 0.03 -5.31 -29.35
N GLN A 271 -0.82 -5.73 -28.43
CA GLN A 271 -1.95 -6.63 -28.73
C GLN A 271 -3.02 -5.92 -29.58
N LEU A 272 -3.35 -4.66 -29.26
CA LEU A 272 -4.37 -3.87 -29.95
C LEU A 272 -4.02 -3.64 -31.42
N ILE A 273 -2.77 -3.21 -31.72
CA ILE A 273 -2.29 -2.93 -33.07
C ILE A 273 -1.66 -4.14 -33.75
N LYS A 274 -1.76 -5.34 -33.12
CA LYS A 274 -1.26 -6.62 -33.62
C LYS A 274 0.21 -6.55 -34.08
N VAL A 275 1.07 -5.95 -33.25
CA VAL A 275 2.51 -5.87 -33.50
C VAL A 275 3.10 -7.27 -33.61
N GLN A 276 3.84 -7.52 -34.71
CA GLN A 276 4.53 -8.80 -34.95
C GLN A 276 6.05 -8.71 -34.74
N ASN A 277 6.52 -7.69 -34.03
CA ASN A 277 7.95 -7.53 -33.72
C ASN A 277 8.35 -8.47 -32.57
N CYS A 278 8.93 -9.64 -32.92
CA CYS A 278 9.34 -10.64 -31.93
C CYS A 278 10.27 -10.09 -30.84
N PRO A 279 11.35 -9.34 -31.13
CA PRO A 279 12.22 -8.79 -30.09
C PRO A 279 11.48 -7.91 -29.08
N LEU A 280 10.53 -7.08 -29.53
CA LEU A 280 9.74 -6.23 -28.63
C LEU A 280 8.81 -7.05 -27.72
N LEU A 281 8.15 -8.05 -28.26
CA LEU A 281 7.28 -8.94 -27.49
C LEU A 281 8.07 -9.74 -26.45
N ASP A 282 9.25 -10.26 -26.83
CA ASP A 282 10.14 -11.00 -25.91
C ASP A 282 10.64 -10.09 -24.76
N ILE A 283 10.96 -8.84 -25.03
CA ILE A 283 11.33 -7.87 -23.98
C ILE A 283 10.16 -7.64 -23.01
N ILE A 284 8.93 -7.44 -23.52
CA ILE A 284 7.74 -7.21 -22.69
C ILE A 284 7.46 -8.44 -21.82
N ASP A 285 7.41 -9.61 -22.43
CA ASP A 285 7.07 -10.86 -21.73
C ASP A 285 8.13 -11.25 -20.68
N THR A 286 9.41 -10.96 -20.98
CA THR A 286 10.51 -11.15 -20.01
C THR A 286 10.45 -10.16 -18.85
N ALA A 287 10.13 -8.89 -19.11
CA ALA A 287 10.12 -7.85 -18.08
C ALA A 287 8.90 -7.96 -17.14
N MET A 288 7.77 -8.45 -17.63
CA MET A 288 6.51 -8.48 -16.86
C MET A 288 6.63 -9.19 -15.50
N PRO A 289 7.22 -10.39 -15.36
CA PRO A 289 7.37 -11.05 -14.06
C PRO A 289 8.21 -10.24 -13.06
N PHE A 290 9.24 -9.54 -13.52
CA PHE A 290 10.09 -8.71 -12.66
C PHE A 290 9.40 -7.41 -12.26
N THR A 291 8.69 -6.75 -13.18
CA THR A 291 7.97 -5.52 -12.88
C THR A 291 6.81 -5.75 -11.91
N ILE A 292 6.14 -6.89 -11.97
CA ILE A 292 5.09 -7.25 -11.01
C ILE A 292 5.69 -7.56 -9.63
N CYS A 293 6.88 -8.15 -9.56
CA CYS A 293 7.62 -8.30 -8.30
C CYS A 293 7.89 -6.95 -7.64
N ILE A 294 8.38 -5.96 -8.44
CA ILE A 294 8.63 -4.60 -7.94
C ILE A 294 7.32 -3.95 -7.46
N ALA A 295 6.22 -4.11 -8.20
CA ALA A 295 4.92 -3.60 -7.80
C ALA A 295 4.44 -4.19 -6.46
N TYR A 296 4.65 -5.48 -6.23
CA TYR A 296 4.23 -6.16 -5.00
C TYR A 296 5.09 -5.80 -3.78
N VAL A 297 6.34 -5.35 -3.97
CA VAL A 297 7.17 -4.79 -2.89
C VAL A 297 6.49 -3.60 -2.20
N ASN A 298 5.61 -2.87 -2.90
CA ASN A 298 4.84 -1.77 -2.31
C ASN A 298 4.16 -2.15 -0.98
N SER A 299 3.59 -3.35 -0.86
CA SER A 299 2.94 -3.80 0.37
C SER A 299 3.90 -4.05 1.55
N CYS A 300 5.21 -4.08 1.31
CA CYS A 300 6.23 -4.15 2.35
C CYS A 300 6.80 -2.77 2.72
N VAL A 301 6.78 -1.82 1.78
CA VAL A 301 7.46 -0.54 1.94
C VAL A 301 6.78 0.35 2.98
N ASN A 302 5.45 0.31 3.08
CA ASN A 302 4.69 1.13 4.01
C ASN A 302 5.17 0.99 5.47
N PRO A 303 5.25 -0.22 6.08
CA PRO A 303 5.79 -0.41 7.42
C PRO A 303 7.25 0.07 7.57
N ILE A 304 8.07 -0.15 6.55
CA ILE A 304 9.47 0.25 6.52
C ILE A 304 9.59 1.78 6.58
N VAL A 305 8.84 2.49 5.74
CA VAL A 305 8.81 3.96 5.73
C VAL A 305 8.35 4.50 7.10
N TYR A 306 7.31 3.89 7.70
CA TYR A 306 6.82 4.30 9.02
C TYR A 306 7.87 4.10 10.11
N GLY A 307 8.63 3.00 10.05
CA GLY A 307 9.71 2.68 10.97
C GLY A 307 10.92 3.63 10.83
N PHE A 308 11.31 4.00 9.61
CA PHE A 308 12.47 4.88 9.39
C PHE A 308 12.15 6.36 9.58
N VAL A 309 11.01 6.85 9.10
CA VAL A 309 10.67 8.28 9.09
C VAL A 309 9.85 8.67 10.32
N GLY A 310 8.98 7.79 10.83
CA GLY A 310 8.06 8.09 11.93
C GLY A 310 8.70 7.95 13.31
N ARG A 311 9.09 9.03 13.96
CA ARG A 311 9.68 9.02 15.32
C ARG A 311 8.73 8.41 16.36
N ASN A 312 7.45 8.78 16.29
CA ASN A 312 6.44 8.24 17.21
C ASN A 312 6.17 6.76 16.96
N PHE A 313 6.15 6.33 15.70
CA PHE A 313 6.00 4.94 15.32
C PHE A 313 7.18 4.12 15.85
N ARG A 314 8.41 4.57 15.62
CA ARG A 314 9.64 3.91 16.09
C ARG A 314 9.70 3.76 17.61
N LYS A 315 9.32 4.80 18.37
CA LYS A 315 9.23 4.72 19.85
C LYS A 315 8.28 3.63 20.30
N ASN A 316 7.12 3.50 19.66
CA ASN A 316 6.13 2.48 19.98
C ASN A 316 6.53 1.09 19.47
N LEU A 317 7.26 0.99 18.36
CA LEU A 317 7.84 -0.25 17.87
C LEU A 317 8.86 -0.82 18.87
N VAL A 318 9.76 0.02 19.37
CA VAL A 318 10.72 -0.38 20.44
C VAL A 318 9.98 -0.86 21.68
N ARG A 319 8.92 -0.17 22.11
CA ARG A 319 8.08 -0.61 23.22
C ARG A 319 7.41 -1.95 22.96
N LEU A 320 6.89 -2.19 21.77
CA LEU A 320 6.28 -3.45 21.38
C LEU A 320 7.30 -4.60 21.44
N LEU A 321 8.52 -4.37 20.96
CA LEU A 321 9.60 -5.36 20.95
C LEU A 321 10.18 -5.63 22.35
N HIS A 322 10.18 -4.62 23.24
CA HIS A 322 10.64 -4.76 24.64
C HIS A 322 9.57 -5.24 25.61
N CYS A 323 8.29 -5.25 25.22
CA CYS A 323 7.24 -5.98 25.95
C CYS A 323 7.38 -7.48 25.66
N SER A 324 8.44 -8.09 26.19
CA SER A 324 8.49 -9.53 26.46
C SER A 324 7.35 -9.87 27.42
N PRO A 325 6.65 -11.03 27.29
CA PRO A 325 5.63 -11.44 28.23
C PRO A 325 6.30 -11.92 29.53
N SER A 326 6.80 -10.98 30.30
CA SER A 326 7.21 -11.23 31.67
C SER A 326 6.01 -10.90 32.55
N GLY A 327 5.22 -11.93 32.83
CA GLY A 327 4.28 -11.90 33.93
C GLY A 327 5.08 -11.73 35.22
N ALA A 328 5.21 -10.50 35.68
CA ALA A 328 5.54 -10.15 37.06
C ALA A 328 5.00 -8.74 37.30
N ALA A 329 4.11 -8.63 38.22
CA ALA A 329 3.58 -7.39 38.75
C ALA A 329 4.75 -6.44 39.05
N GLY A 330 4.96 -5.45 38.16
CA GLY A 330 5.83 -4.31 38.46
C GLY A 330 5.08 -3.39 39.42
N PRO A 331 5.75 -2.82 40.42
CA PRO A 331 5.10 -2.05 41.48
C PRO A 331 4.42 -0.81 40.87
N HIS A 332 3.18 -0.58 41.23
CA HIS A 332 2.48 0.70 41.08
C HIS A 332 3.45 1.83 41.42
N PRO A 333 3.56 2.89 40.63
CA PRO A 333 4.30 4.08 41.04
C PRO A 333 3.63 4.59 42.32
N SER A 334 4.37 4.50 43.41
CA SER A 334 3.92 4.89 44.72
C SER A 334 3.46 6.34 44.72
N ILE A 335 2.39 6.63 45.42
CA ILE A 335 1.78 7.94 45.68
C ILE A 335 2.80 8.96 46.24
N SER A 336 3.98 8.51 46.66
CA SER A 336 5.09 9.29 47.20
C SER A 336 5.66 10.38 46.29
N SER A 337 5.71 10.16 44.95
CA SER A 337 6.27 11.17 44.04
C SER A 337 5.33 12.34 43.75
N LYS A 338 4.03 12.20 44.03
CA LYS A 338 3.08 13.33 43.89
C LYS A 338 3.04 14.21 45.15
N MET A 339 3.38 13.66 46.33
CA MET A 339 3.46 14.46 47.57
C MET A 339 4.69 15.36 47.61
N SER A 340 5.84 14.95 47.02
CA SER A 340 7.03 15.80 46.96
C SER A 340 6.82 17.04 46.07
N ALA A 341 6.07 16.95 45.00
CA ALA A 341 5.76 18.08 44.12
C ALA A 341 4.74 19.05 44.75
N LEU A 342 3.84 18.54 45.61
CA LEU A 342 2.89 19.39 46.35
C LEU A 342 3.57 20.11 47.52
N SER A 343 4.51 19.46 48.21
CA SER A 343 5.29 20.01 49.29
C SER A 343 6.16 21.19 48.84
N PHE A 344 6.75 21.10 47.64
CA PHE A 344 7.56 22.20 47.08
C PHE A 344 6.72 23.46 46.75
N ARG A 345 5.49 23.30 46.25
CA ARG A 345 4.57 24.40 45.95
C ARG A 345 3.99 25.08 47.22
N VAL A 346 3.84 24.35 48.30
CA VAL A 346 3.34 24.90 49.57
C VAL A 346 4.44 25.72 50.28
N SER A 347 5.72 25.32 50.18
CA SER A 347 6.83 26.09 50.76
C SER A 347 7.11 27.42 50.07
N GLU A 348 6.90 27.52 48.74
CA GLU A 348 7.02 28.80 48.01
C GLU A 348 5.85 29.76 48.28
N GLY A 349 4.64 29.24 48.55
CA GLY A 349 3.48 30.06 48.93
C GLY A 349 3.60 30.69 50.33
N LEU A 350 4.32 30.04 51.26
CA LEU A 350 4.52 30.55 52.62
C LEU A 350 5.66 31.55 52.74
N SER A 351 6.61 31.58 51.82
CA SER A 351 7.71 32.56 51.83
C SER A 351 7.32 33.94 51.30
N LEU A 352 6.22 34.03 50.52
CA LEU A 352 5.72 35.28 49.95
C LEU A 352 4.76 36.07 50.85
N THR A 353 4.21 35.44 51.90
CA THR A 353 3.30 36.13 52.86
C THR A 353 3.99 36.74 54.07
N SER A 354 5.30 36.53 54.24
CA SER A 354 6.07 37.05 55.39
C SER A 354 6.77 38.39 55.13
N LYS A 355 6.69 38.96 53.93
CA LYS A 355 7.36 40.21 53.55
C LYS A 355 6.45 41.44 53.39
N SER A 356 5.19 41.37 53.82
CA SER A 356 4.26 42.47 53.68
C SER A 356 3.69 42.95 55.00
N LYS A 357 4.53 43.18 56.03
CA LYS A 357 4.15 43.95 57.24
C LYS A 357 5.40 44.58 57.85
N ALA A 358 5.79 45.71 57.35
CA ALA A 358 6.54 46.74 58.08
C ALA A 358 6.34 48.08 57.39
N SER A 359 5.36 48.82 57.85
CA SER A 359 5.29 50.25 57.75
C SER A 359 5.80 50.81 59.09
N PRO A 360 6.53 51.88 59.07
CA PRO A 360 6.33 52.87 60.09
C PRO A 360 6.11 54.30 59.59
N ASP A 361 5.28 54.89 60.33
CA ASP A 361 4.86 56.28 60.43
C ASP A 361 5.95 57.31 60.34
N VAL A 362 5.47 58.61 60.07
CA VAL A 362 5.83 59.90 60.63
C VAL A 362 7.05 60.65 60.01
N LYS A 363 6.86 61.60 59.25
CA LYS A 363 6.68 63.02 59.45
C LYS A 363 6.49 63.78 58.15
#